data_0b34753dfebf8f424c99d1ca3be14699
#
_entry.id   0b34753dfebf8f424c99d1ca3be14699
#
_cell.length_a   1.000
_cell.length_b   1.000
_cell.length_c   1.000
_cell.angle_alpha   90.00
_cell.angle_beta   90.00
_cell.angle_gamma   90.00
#
_symmetry.space_group_name_H-M   'P 1'
#
loop_
_entity.id
_entity.type
_entity.pdbx_description
1 polymer ?
#
loop_
_entity_poly.entity_id
_entity_poly.type
_entity_poly.pdbx_seq_one_letter_code
_entity_poly.pdbx_strand_id
1 'polypeptide(L)'
;MKANSEMDRRKLTVSRVAKVCALAFCLITLVALVIAFSDVVYAVDGWYMKNARPAMAYKAIMSTYRLVIFAILFSFFVVCGRRESVPFGRAQTALLVVDGFLIAAYGLVGEFGADWVNHLPKLMYYVDPVSTMYSYPGGWLLYVGFGIFLVCLAVMFHYANDLYEDSDSIV
;
A
#
# COMPACT_ATOMS: atom_id res chain seq x y z
N MET A 1 -25.18 -13.62 -30.02
CA MET A 1 -24.40 -14.76 -29.50
C MET A 1 -22.88 -14.55 -29.45
N LYS A 2 -22.22 -13.93 -30.45
CA LYS A 2 -20.75 -13.65 -30.39
C LYS A 2 -20.34 -12.64 -29.31
N ALA A 3 -21.13 -11.57 -29.10
CA ALA A 3 -20.80 -10.52 -28.13
C ALA A 3 -20.75 -11.03 -26.68
N ASN A 4 -21.65 -11.93 -26.28
CA ASN A 4 -21.63 -12.51 -24.92
C ASN A 4 -20.41 -13.40 -24.69
N SER A 5 -19.97 -14.15 -25.73
CA SER A 5 -18.77 -15.00 -25.60
C SER A 5 -17.47 -14.21 -25.46
N GLU A 6 -17.38 -13.02 -26.08
CA GLU A 6 -16.22 -12.12 -25.92
C GLU A 6 -16.19 -11.44 -24.55
N MET A 7 -17.35 -11.03 -24.06
CA MET A 7 -17.48 -10.41 -22.72
C MET A 7 -17.11 -11.42 -21.62
N ASP A 8 -17.55 -12.66 -21.74
CA ASP A 8 -17.17 -13.73 -20.79
C ASP A 8 -15.67 -14.05 -20.83
N ARG A 9 -15.04 -14.04 -22.00
CA ARG A 9 -13.59 -14.20 -22.14
C ARG A 9 -12.83 -13.08 -21.45
N ARG A 10 -13.26 -11.82 -21.63
CA ARG A 10 -12.62 -10.66 -20.99
C ARG A 10 -12.74 -10.73 -19.45
N LYS A 11 -13.93 -11.03 -18.91
CA LYS A 11 -14.14 -11.24 -17.48
C LYS A 11 -13.23 -12.34 -16.92
N LEU A 12 -13.07 -13.43 -17.65
CA LEU A 12 -12.22 -14.56 -17.26
C LEU A 12 -10.73 -14.18 -17.25
N THR A 13 -10.30 -13.37 -18.20
CA THR A 13 -8.90 -12.87 -18.27
C THR A 13 -8.60 -11.93 -17.12
N VAL A 14 -9.49 -10.96 -16.85
CA VAL A 14 -9.33 -10.01 -15.72
C VAL A 14 -9.27 -10.76 -14.38
N SER A 15 -10.16 -11.72 -14.16
CA SER A 15 -10.16 -12.55 -12.95
C SER A 15 -8.87 -13.37 -12.80
N ARG A 16 -8.30 -13.90 -13.90
CA ARG A 16 -7.01 -14.62 -13.85
C ARG A 16 -5.86 -13.70 -13.49
N VAL A 17 -5.76 -12.53 -14.13
CA VAL A 17 -4.73 -11.55 -13.83
C VAL A 17 -4.82 -11.08 -12.38
N ALA A 18 -6.03 -10.75 -11.91
CA ALA A 18 -6.25 -10.35 -10.53
C ALA A 18 -5.81 -11.44 -9.52
N LYS A 19 -6.06 -12.72 -9.81
CA LYS A 19 -5.60 -13.83 -8.95
C LYS A 19 -4.08 -13.97 -8.93
N VAL A 20 -3.41 -13.79 -10.06
CA VAL A 20 -1.93 -13.81 -10.12
C VAL A 20 -1.36 -12.63 -9.33
N CYS A 21 -1.92 -11.44 -9.49
CA CYS A 21 -1.53 -10.27 -8.69
C CYS A 21 -1.81 -10.50 -7.19
N ALA A 22 -2.97 -11.06 -6.83
CA ALA A 22 -3.28 -11.39 -5.44
C ALA A 22 -2.25 -12.35 -4.84
N LEU A 23 -1.84 -13.38 -5.58
CA LEU A 23 -0.81 -14.31 -5.12
C LEU A 23 0.56 -13.63 -4.94
N ALA A 24 0.96 -12.77 -5.87
CA ALA A 24 2.19 -12.00 -5.76
C ALA A 24 2.16 -11.07 -4.53
N PHE A 25 1.06 -10.32 -4.34
CA PHE A 25 0.90 -9.46 -3.17
C PHE A 25 0.75 -10.22 -1.86
N CYS A 26 0.20 -11.43 -1.87
CA CYS A 26 0.20 -12.32 -0.71
C CYS A 26 1.63 -12.66 -0.28
N LEU A 27 2.51 -13.03 -1.21
CA LEU A 27 3.92 -13.31 -0.92
C LEU A 27 4.64 -12.08 -0.38
N ILE A 28 4.44 -10.90 -1.00
CA ILE A 28 5.03 -9.64 -0.53
C ILE A 28 4.53 -9.30 0.87
N THR A 29 3.24 -9.47 1.15
CA THR A 29 2.64 -9.24 2.48
C THR A 29 3.22 -10.17 3.54
N LEU A 30 3.44 -11.45 3.20
CA LEU A 30 4.09 -12.40 4.11
C LEU A 30 5.53 -12.00 4.43
N VAL A 31 6.31 -11.58 3.42
CA VAL A 31 7.67 -11.08 3.64
C VAL A 31 7.64 -9.81 4.49
N ALA A 32 6.73 -8.87 4.21
CA ALA A 32 6.57 -7.66 4.99
C ALA A 32 6.17 -7.95 6.45
N LEU A 33 5.35 -8.98 6.68
CA LEU A 33 4.98 -9.45 8.01
C LEU A 33 6.20 -9.94 8.81
N VAL A 34 7.05 -10.76 8.18
CA VAL A 34 8.27 -11.25 8.82
C VAL A 34 9.21 -10.10 9.17
N ILE A 35 9.39 -9.14 8.26
CA ILE A 35 10.22 -7.95 8.49
C ILE A 35 9.64 -7.10 9.63
N ALA A 36 8.33 -6.79 9.60
CA ALA A 36 7.68 -6.00 10.63
C ALA A 36 7.77 -6.68 12.01
N PHE A 37 7.54 -7.98 12.06
CA PHE A 37 7.68 -8.75 13.30
C PHE A 37 9.12 -8.69 13.84
N SER A 38 10.11 -8.90 12.98
CA SER A 38 11.52 -8.78 13.35
C SER A 38 11.86 -7.39 13.89
N ASP A 39 11.44 -6.32 13.21
CA ASP A 39 11.70 -4.95 13.62
C ASP A 39 11.01 -4.60 14.95
N VAL A 40 9.82 -5.12 15.21
CA VAL A 40 9.12 -4.97 16.50
C VAL A 40 9.86 -5.69 17.61
N VAL A 41 10.31 -6.93 17.38
CA VAL A 41 11.10 -7.70 18.37
C VAL A 41 12.38 -6.95 18.69
N TYR A 42 13.11 -6.47 17.69
CA TYR A 42 14.33 -5.67 17.91
C TYR A 42 14.05 -4.37 18.66
N ALA A 43 12.91 -3.71 18.41
CA ALA A 43 12.53 -2.51 19.14
C ALA A 43 12.23 -2.80 20.62
N VAL A 44 11.63 -3.94 20.92
CA VAL A 44 11.33 -4.38 22.28
C VAL A 44 12.62 -4.80 23.01
N ASP A 45 13.47 -5.62 22.40
CA ASP A 45 14.73 -6.05 22.98
C ASP A 45 15.70 -4.86 23.15
N GLY A 46 15.74 -3.94 22.20
CA GLY A 46 16.52 -2.70 22.25
C GLY A 46 16.02 -1.68 23.29
N TRP A 47 14.87 -1.95 23.93
CA TRP A 47 14.30 -1.05 24.95
C TRP A 47 15.25 -0.80 26.13
N TYR A 48 16.18 -1.72 26.39
CA TYR A 48 17.22 -1.55 27.39
C TYR A 48 18.32 -0.55 26.96
N MET A 49 18.49 -0.29 25.67
CA MET A 49 19.45 0.68 25.15
C MET A 49 18.80 2.06 25.03
N LYS A 50 18.87 2.87 26.09
CA LYS A 50 18.19 4.19 26.19
C LYS A 50 18.37 5.11 24.98
N ASN A 51 19.51 5.04 24.30
CA ASN A 51 19.87 5.94 23.20
C ASN A 51 19.36 5.49 21.82
N ALA A 52 19.02 4.21 21.64
CA ALA A 52 18.57 3.66 20.36
C ALA A 52 17.04 3.52 20.24
N ARG A 53 16.29 3.70 21.32
CA ARG A 53 14.84 3.53 21.39
C ARG A 53 14.05 4.26 20.31
N PRO A 54 14.25 5.57 20.06
CA PRO A 54 13.44 6.28 19.09
C PRO A 54 13.65 5.79 17.67
N ALA A 55 14.90 5.49 17.28
CA ALA A 55 15.21 4.99 15.95
C ALA A 55 14.62 3.58 15.71
N MET A 56 14.73 2.69 16.71
CA MET A 56 14.15 1.34 16.63
C MET A 56 12.64 1.38 16.61
N ALA A 57 12.01 2.22 17.44
CA ALA A 57 10.56 2.42 17.43
C ALA A 57 10.08 2.99 16.09
N TYR A 58 10.78 3.99 15.55
CA TYR A 58 10.47 4.55 14.24
C TYR A 58 10.55 3.48 13.14
N LYS A 59 11.63 2.67 13.13
CA LYS A 59 11.78 1.58 12.17
C LYS A 59 10.65 0.57 12.26
N ALA A 60 10.26 0.14 13.47
CA ALA A 60 9.15 -0.79 13.70
C ALA A 60 7.81 -0.20 13.22
N ILE A 61 7.55 1.10 13.49
CA ILE A 61 6.36 1.81 13.00
C ILE A 61 6.34 1.80 11.47
N MET A 62 7.43 2.16 10.81
CA MET A 62 7.50 2.24 9.35
C MET A 62 7.38 0.88 8.67
N SER A 63 7.92 -0.18 9.29
CA SER A 63 7.75 -1.57 8.79
C SER A 63 6.31 -2.04 8.92
N THR A 64 5.67 -1.74 10.04
CA THR A 64 4.25 -2.07 10.28
C THR A 64 3.36 -1.29 9.30
N TYR A 65 3.69 -0.04 9.03
CA TYR A 65 2.94 0.78 8.06
C TYR A 65 3.01 0.20 6.65
N ARG A 66 4.20 -0.23 6.20
CA ARG A 66 4.36 -0.95 4.92
C ARG A 66 3.54 -2.24 4.85
N LEU A 67 3.49 -2.99 5.95
CA LEU A 67 2.67 -4.20 6.03
C LEU A 67 1.18 -3.89 5.79
N VAL A 68 0.66 -2.82 6.39
CA VAL A 68 -0.75 -2.39 6.20
C VAL A 68 -1.03 -2.03 4.75
N ILE A 69 -0.15 -1.27 4.08
CA ILE A 69 -0.28 -0.93 2.66
C ILE A 69 -0.36 -2.21 1.81
N PHE A 70 0.59 -3.14 1.98
CA PHE A 70 0.57 -4.38 1.19
C PHE A 70 -0.63 -5.27 1.48
N ALA A 71 -1.13 -5.30 2.72
CA ALA A 71 -2.34 -6.04 3.08
C ALA A 71 -3.60 -5.45 2.39
N ILE A 72 -3.69 -4.13 2.27
CA ILE A 72 -4.79 -3.47 1.56
C ILE A 72 -4.71 -3.75 0.06
N LEU A 73 -3.53 -3.64 -0.56
CA LEU A 73 -3.32 -4.00 -1.97
C LEU A 73 -3.65 -5.47 -2.23
N PHE A 74 -3.23 -6.37 -1.37
CA PHE A 74 -3.62 -7.78 -1.44
C PHE A 74 -5.15 -7.94 -1.40
N SER A 75 -5.81 -7.28 -0.45
CA SER A 75 -7.27 -7.31 -0.31
C SER A 75 -7.98 -6.79 -1.55
N PHE A 76 -7.46 -5.70 -2.14
CA PHE A 76 -7.96 -5.15 -3.40
C PHE A 76 -7.92 -6.19 -4.52
N PHE A 77 -6.80 -6.87 -4.72
CA PHE A 77 -6.69 -7.89 -5.78
C PHE A 77 -7.54 -9.13 -5.50
N VAL A 78 -7.72 -9.53 -4.24
CA VAL A 78 -8.63 -10.61 -3.85
C VAL A 78 -10.08 -10.26 -4.23
N VAL A 79 -10.51 -9.03 -3.94
CA VAL A 79 -11.86 -8.57 -4.30
C VAL A 79 -12.03 -8.51 -5.81
N CYS A 80 -11.05 -7.98 -6.55
CA CYS A 80 -11.07 -7.97 -8.02
C CYS A 80 -11.08 -9.37 -8.65
N GLY A 81 -10.50 -10.36 -7.97
CA GLY A 81 -10.44 -11.75 -8.45
C GLY A 81 -11.74 -12.54 -8.28
N ARG A 82 -12.72 -12.02 -7.54
CA ARG A 82 -14.04 -12.68 -7.39
C ARG A 82 -14.84 -12.56 -8.69
N ARG A 83 -15.37 -13.68 -9.17
CA ARG A 83 -16.09 -13.76 -10.45
C ARG A 83 -17.34 -12.88 -10.54
N GLU A 84 -17.94 -12.58 -9.40
CA GLU A 84 -19.19 -11.81 -9.28
C GLU A 84 -18.95 -10.31 -9.06
N SER A 85 -17.68 -9.89 -8.88
CA SER A 85 -17.39 -8.48 -8.65
C SER A 85 -17.58 -7.68 -9.94
N VAL A 86 -18.39 -6.65 -9.87
CA VAL A 86 -18.37 -5.56 -10.85
C VAL A 86 -16.94 -5.01 -10.88
N PRO A 87 -16.30 -4.85 -12.07
CA PRO A 87 -14.88 -4.50 -12.16
C PRO A 87 -14.47 -3.24 -11.41
N PHE A 88 -15.43 -2.40 -11.03
CA PHE A 88 -15.21 -1.09 -10.41
C PHE A 88 -16.17 -0.83 -9.23
N GLY A 89 -16.52 -1.88 -8.48
CA GLY A 89 -17.45 -1.76 -7.37
C GLY A 89 -16.94 -0.82 -6.26
N ARG A 90 -17.86 -0.32 -5.44
CA ARG A 90 -17.58 0.62 -4.33
C ARG A 90 -16.49 0.13 -3.38
N ALA A 91 -16.40 -1.18 -3.14
CA ALA A 91 -15.38 -1.76 -2.27
C ALA A 91 -13.97 -1.62 -2.85
N GLN A 92 -13.78 -1.85 -4.16
CA GLN A 92 -12.48 -1.70 -4.82
C GLN A 92 -12.04 -0.23 -4.84
N THR A 93 -12.97 0.68 -5.15
CA THR A 93 -12.72 2.12 -5.12
C THR A 93 -12.30 2.59 -3.73
N ALA A 94 -13.01 2.17 -2.69
CA ALA A 94 -12.68 2.52 -1.31
C ALA A 94 -11.27 2.01 -0.90
N LEU A 95 -10.92 0.78 -1.25
CA LEU A 95 -9.60 0.22 -0.96
C LEU A 95 -8.48 1.00 -1.65
N LEU A 96 -8.66 1.41 -2.93
CA LEU A 96 -7.68 2.22 -3.65
C LEU A 96 -7.53 3.62 -3.05
N VAL A 97 -8.63 4.26 -2.63
CA VAL A 97 -8.59 5.58 -1.98
C VAL A 97 -7.81 5.49 -0.67
N VAL A 98 -8.15 4.52 0.18
CA VAL A 98 -7.48 4.32 1.47
C VAL A 98 -6.00 4.03 1.26
N ASP A 99 -5.65 3.16 0.32
CA ASP A 99 -4.27 2.80 0.05
C ASP A 99 -3.48 3.98 -0.52
N GLY A 100 -4.08 4.77 -1.42
CA GLY A 100 -3.49 5.99 -1.96
C GLY A 100 -3.16 7.02 -0.86
N PHE A 101 -4.08 7.25 0.09
CA PHE A 101 -3.82 8.12 1.24
C PHE A 101 -2.72 7.56 2.15
N LEU A 102 -2.72 6.26 2.41
CA LEU A 102 -1.69 5.62 3.23
C LEU A 102 -0.31 5.71 2.58
N ILE A 103 -0.19 5.47 1.27
CA ILE A 103 1.08 5.60 0.56
C ILE A 103 1.59 7.04 0.58
N ALA A 104 0.72 8.03 0.34
CA ALA A 104 1.10 9.44 0.42
C ALA A 104 1.57 9.82 1.83
N ALA A 105 0.82 9.42 2.86
CA ALA A 105 1.18 9.65 4.26
C ALA A 105 2.47 8.91 4.65
N TYR A 106 2.72 7.69 4.15
CA TYR A 106 3.97 6.97 4.34
C TYR A 106 5.17 7.77 3.84
N GLY A 107 5.07 8.40 2.66
CA GLY A 107 6.14 9.27 2.14
C GLY A 107 6.40 10.47 3.04
N LEU A 108 5.36 11.15 3.49
CA LEU A 108 5.46 12.32 4.37
C LEU A 108 6.04 11.95 5.75
N VAL A 109 5.50 10.89 6.37
CA VAL A 109 5.98 10.42 7.68
C VAL A 109 7.42 9.92 7.58
N GLY A 110 7.79 9.31 6.45
CA GLY A 110 9.16 8.88 6.18
C GLY A 110 10.16 10.02 6.21
N GLU A 111 9.85 11.12 5.51
CA GLU A 111 10.72 12.29 5.42
C GLU A 111 10.81 13.05 6.77
N PHE A 112 9.66 13.48 7.27
CA PHE A 112 9.61 14.29 8.50
C PHE A 112 9.99 13.49 9.75
N GLY A 113 9.63 12.20 9.81
CA GLY A 113 9.99 11.34 10.94
C GLY A 113 11.48 11.01 10.98
N ALA A 114 12.13 10.83 9.83
CA ALA A 114 13.57 10.63 9.75
C ALA A 114 14.33 11.88 10.25
N ASP A 115 13.92 13.05 9.80
CA ASP A 115 14.48 14.31 10.26
C ASP A 115 14.33 14.50 11.78
N TRP A 116 13.14 14.21 12.30
CA TRP A 116 12.89 14.31 13.73
C TRP A 116 13.79 13.37 14.54
N VAL A 117 13.95 12.13 14.10
CA VAL A 117 14.83 11.15 14.76
C VAL A 117 16.30 11.56 14.68
N ASN A 118 16.74 12.12 13.55
CA ASN A 118 18.12 12.57 13.34
C ASN A 118 18.50 13.82 14.16
N HIS A 119 17.53 14.66 14.52
CA HIS A 119 17.76 15.86 15.35
C HIS A 119 17.79 15.56 16.85
N LEU A 120 17.54 14.34 17.29
CA LEU A 120 17.68 13.95 18.70
C LEU A 120 19.17 13.87 19.11
N PRO A 121 19.66 14.73 20.05
CA PRO A 121 21.08 15.07 20.20
C PRO A 121 22.03 14.00 20.76
N LYS A 122 21.65 12.74 20.83
CA LYS A 122 22.49 11.64 21.33
C LYS A 122 22.45 10.36 20.48
N LEU A 123 21.82 10.40 19.33
CA LEU A 123 21.61 9.23 18.47
C LEU A 123 22.65 9.07 17.36
N MET A 124 23.58 10.01 17.25
CA MET A 124 24.53 10.13 16.13
C MET A 124 25.46 8.93 15.92
N TYR A 125 25.59 8.03 16.89
CA TYR A 125 26.50 6.88 16.78
C TYR A 125 25.86 5.55 16.34
N TYR A 126 24.52 5.49 16.19
CA TYR A 126 23.81 4.24 15.88
C TYR A 126 22.80 4.32 14.75
N VAL A 127 22.71 5.43 14.03
CA VAL A 127 21.61 5.70 13.08
C VAL A 127 22.01 5.51 11.61
N ASP A 128 23.17 4.95 11.33
CA ASP A 128 23.60 4.64 9.96
C ASP A 128 22.59 3.81 9.12
N PRO A 129 21.83 2.83 9.67
CA PRO A 129 20.88 2.08 8.84
C PRO A 129 19.61 2.85 8.49
N VAL A 130 19.22 3.88 9.24
CA VAL A 130 18.00 4.66 8.95
C VAL A 130 18.26 5.74 7.89
N SER A 131 19.40 6.38 7.95
CA SER A 131 19.81 7.42 6.99
C SER A 131 20.06 6.86 5.58
N THR A 132 20.56 5.65 5.46
CA THR A 132 20.81 5.01 4.16
C THR A 132 19.56 4.56 3.43
N MET A 133 18.46 4.30 4.12
CA MET A 133 17.20 3.88 3.48
C MET A 133 16.39 5.05 2.89
N TYR A 134 16.62 6.28 3.34
CA TYR A 134 15.87 7.47 2.91
C TYR A 134 16.75 8.55 2.25
N SER A 135 17.98 8.20 1.89
CA SER A 135 19.00 9.14 1.35
C SER A 135 18.77 9.61 -0.09
N TYR A 136 17.59 9.38 -0.67
CA TYR A 136 17.23 10.05 -1.91
C TYR A 136 16.50 11.36 -1.59
N PRO A 137 17.16 12.52 -1.75
CA PRO A 137 16.49 13.80 -1.57
C PRO A 137 15.29 13.85 -2.55
N GLY A 138 14.11 14.01 -1.98
CA GLY A 138 12.86 14.02 -2.76
C GLY A 138 12.20 12.65 -2.99
N GLY A 139 12.69 11.56 -2.41
CA GLY A 139 12.06 10.24 -2.51
C GLY A 139 10.62 10.22 -2.01
N TRP A 140 10.29 11.05 -1.02
CA TRP A 140 8.93 11.21 -0.52
C TRP A 140 7.93 11.71 -1.60
N LEU A 141 8.40 12.51 -2.57
CA LEU A 141 7.57 12.99 -3.68
C LEU A 141 7.04 11.85 -4.54
N LEU A 142 7.83 10.77 -4.72
CA LEU A 142 7.38 9.59 -5.45
C LEU A 142 6.22 8.89 -4.73
N TYR A 143 6.28 8.76 -3.41
CA TYR A 143 5.20 8.16 -2.63
C TYR A 143 3.95 9.04 -2.64
N VAL A 144 4.10 10.34 -2.46
CA VAL A 144 2.98 11.28 -2.52
C VAL A 144 2.36 11.29 -3.92
N GLY A 145 3.18 11.37 -4.97
CA GLY A 145 2.74 11.34 -6.36
C GLY A 145 2.00 10.03 -6.70
N PHE A 146 2.52 8.89 -6.27
CA PHE A 146 1.88 7.60 -6.48
C PHE A 146 0.58 7.45 -5.68
N GLY A 147 0.55 7.95 -4.45
CA GLY A 147 -0.66 7.97 -3.64
C GLY A 147 -1.76 8.82 -4.29
N ILE A 148 -1.44 10.02 -4.77
CA ILE A 148 -2.38 10.87 -5.52
C ILE A 148 -2.85 10.16 -6.79
N PHE A 149 -1.95 9.52 -7.53
CA PHE A 149 -2.30 8.74 -8.72
C PHE A 149 -3.33 7.65 -8.42
N LEU A 150 -3.17 6.90 -7.34
CA LEU A 150 -4.15 5.89 -6.94
C LEU A 150 -5.51 6.47 -6.58
N VAL A 151 -5.54 7.61 -5.89
CA VAL A 151 -6.80 8.31 -5.58
C VAL A 151 -7.49 8.79 -6.86
N CYS A 152 -6.75 9.38 -7.80
CA CYS A 152 -7.31 9.78 -9.10
C CYS A 152 -7.86 8.57 -9.88
N LEU A 153 -7.12 7.46 -9.88
CA LEU A 153 -7.55 6.22 -10.52
C LEU A 153 -8.84 5.67 -9.88
N ALA A 154 -8.97 5.75 -8.57
CA ALA A 154 -10.17 5.35 -7.84
C ALA A 154 -11.38 6.22 -8.21
N VAL A 155 -11.20 7.54 -8.34
CA VAL A 155 -12.25 8.47 -8.78
C VAL A 155 -12.70 8.14 -10.22
N MET A 156 -11.75 7.86 -11.12
CA MET A 156 -12.06 7.45 -12.50
C MET A 156 -12.85 6.15 -12.54
N PHE A 157 -12.51 5.18 -11.69
CA PHE A 157 -13.24 3.92 -11.58
C PHE A 157 -14.65 4.11 -11.04
N HIS A 158 -14.83 5.00 -10.06
CA HIS A 158 -16.15 5.33 -9.54
C HIS A 158 -17.03 5.92 -10.63
N TYR A 159 -16.52 6.89 -11.35
CA TYR A 159 -17.25 7.53 -12.46
C TYR A 159 -17.58 6.54 -13.59
N ALA A 160 -16.66 5.66 -13.93
CA ALA A 160 -16.91 4.61 -14.94
C ALA A 160 -18.00 3.63 -14.51
N ASN A 161 -18.09 3.33 -13.21
CA ASN A 161 -19.15 2.47 -12.67
C ASN A 161 -20.53 3.16 -12.74
N ASP A 162 -20.60 4.44 -12.37
CA ASP A 162 -21.85 5.20 -12.45
C ASP A 162 -22.36 5.27 -13.88
N LEU A 163 -21.48 5.49 -14.87
CA LEU A 163 -21.85 5.46 -16.29
C LEU A 163 -22.35 4.07 -16.74
N TYR A 164 -21.78 3.02 -16.19
CA TYR A 164 -22.21 1.66 -16.51
C TYR A 164 -23.60 1.36 -15.93
N GLU A 165 -23.86 1.76 -14.69
CA GLU A 165 -25.19 1.60 -14.05
C GLU A 165 -26.25 2.41 -14.79
N ASP A 166 -25.96 3.62 -15.24
CA ASP A 166 -26.88 4.45 -16.03
C ASP A 166 -27.19 3.82 -17.38
N SER A 167 -26.21 3.22 -18.05
CA SER A 167 -26.42 2.56 -19.35
C SER A 167 -27.28 1.30 -19.26
N ASP A 168 -27.16 0.52 -18.18
CA ASP A 168 -27.98 -0.66 -17.94
C ASP A 168 -29.44 -0.30 -17.58
N SER A 169 -29.69 0.91 -17.08
CA SER A 169 -31.04 1.37 -16.73
C SER A 169 -31.88 1.80 -17.95
N ILE A 170 -31.25 1.96 -19.13
CA ILE A 170 -31.90 2.44 -20.37
C ILE A 170 -32.36 1.28 -21.29
N VAL A 171 -32.00 0.05 -20.99
CA VAL A 171 -32.36 -1.16 -21.74
C VAL A 171 -33.51 -1.90 -21.06
#